data_737878c775beba7ab328ff85fe72518f
#
_entry.id   737878c775beba7ab328ff85fe72518f
#
_cell.length_a   1.000
_cell.length_b   1.000
_cell.length_c   1.000
_cell.angle_alpha   90.00
_cell.angle_beta   90.00
_cell.angle_gamma   90.00
#
_symmetry.space_group_name_H-M   'P 1'
#
loop_
_entity.id
_entity.type
_entity.pdbx_description
1 polymer ?
#
loop_
_entity_poly.entity_id
_entity_poly.type
_entity_poly.pdbx_seq_one_letter_code
_entity_poly.pdbx_strand_id
1 'polypeptide(L)'
;MLFGDEPLYKNVSIAILERLSRWLLKPDREREIAKEHVKNLDIRPPDVEWRLGGLSGGNQQKVALAKWLTHAPRILLLAEPTRGMDVGAKEDVVRIVRGLRDQGIAIVVFSTEPETVLSLADRVLVMRKGEIAHEFAGEAISKDRLLAAA
;
A
#
# COMPACT_ATOMS: atom_id res chain seq x y z
N MET A 1 -1.49 -0.94 -11.75
CA MET A 1 -0.43 -0.46 -12.65
C MET A 1 -0.20 1.02 -12.38
N LEU A 2 1.05 1.46 -12.35
CA LEU A 2 1.47 2.86 -12.26
C LEU A 2 2.15 3.27 -13.56
N PHE A 3 2.12 4.56 -13.89
CA PHE A 3 2.67 5.10 -15.13
C PHE A 3 3.91 5.94 -14.82
N GLY A 4 5.11 5.40 -15.11
CA GLY A 4 6.40 6.00 -14.75
C GLY A 4 6.65 7.38 -15.37
N ASP A 5 6.21 7.60 -16.61
CA ASP A 5 6.41 8.87 -17.33
C ASP A 5 5.40 9.96 -16.96
N GLU A 6 4.32 9.58 -16.26
CA GLU A 6 3.30 10.52 -15.84
C GLU A 6 3.60 11.12 -14.46
N PRO A 7 3.12 12.36 -14.21
CA PRO A 7 3.26 13.00 -12.91
C PRO A 7 2.54 12.21 -11.80
N LEU A 8 2.98 12.44 -10.57
CA LEU A 8 2.46 11.78 -9.39
C LEU A 8 0.94 12.02 -9.26
N TYR A 9 0.46 13.27 -9.45
CA TYR A 9 -0.96 13.56 -9.28
C TYR A 9 -1.86 12.73 -10.21
N LYS A 10 -1.46 12.50 -11.45
CA LYS A 10 -2.22 11.65 -12.39
C LYS A 10 -2.24 10.19 -11.94
N ASN A 11 -1.13 9.69 -11.42
CA ASN A 11 -1.06 8.33 -10.88
C ASN A 11 -1.98 8.13 -9.66
N VAL A 12 -2.13 9.16 -8.82
CA VAL A 12 -3.03 9.12 -7.66
C VAL A 12 -4.49 9.19 -8.09
N SER A 13 -4.84 10.14 -8.98
CA SER A 13 -6.23 10.44 -9.34
C SER A 13 -6.84 9.47 -10.35
N ILE A 14 -6.02 8.73 -11.12
CA ILE A 14 -6.50 7.91 -12.24
C ILE A 14 -7.62 6.92 -11.84
N ALA A 15 -7.59 6.43 -10.62
CA ALA A 15 -8.60 5.49 -10.13
C ALA A 15 -9.98 6.13 -9.92
N ILE A 16 -10.03 7.46 -9.77
CA ILE A 16 -11.26 8.21 -9.46
C ILE A 16 -11.65 9.23 -10.54
N LEU A 17 -11.02 9.21 -11.71
CA LEU A 17 -11.29 10.18 -12.78
C LEU A 17 -12.78 10.30 -13.14
N GLU A 18 -13.50 9.19 -13.25
CA GLU A 18 -14.94 9.16 -13.52
C GLU A 18 -15.76 9.87 -12.44
N ARG A 19 -15.30 9.83 -11.18
CA ARG A 19 -15.95 10.52 -10.05
C ARG A 19 -15.64 12.01 -10.03
N LEU A 20 -14.45 12.40 -10.51
CA LEU A 20 -14.01 13.79 -10.56
C LEU A 20 -14.67 14.55 -11.69
N SER A 21 -14.87 13.92 -12.84
CA SER A 21 -15.53 14.54 -13.98
C SER A 21 -16.03 13.52 -14.99
N ARG A 22 -17.25 13.73 -15.52
CA ARG A 22 -17.82 12.91 -16.61
C ARG A 22 -17.42 13.42 -18.00
N TRP A 23 -17.04 14.69 -18.14
CA TRP A 23 -16.88 15.34 -19.46
C TRP A 23 -15.56 16.10 -19.64
N LEU A 24 -14.99 16.63 -18.57
CA LEU A 24 -13.77 17.44 -18.61
C LEU A 24 -12.87 17.10 -17.43
N LEU A 25 -11.60 16.77 -17.70
CA LEU A 25 -10.60 16.63 -16.66
C LEU A 25 -10.45 17.93 -15.88
N LYS A 26 -10.26 17.82 -14.57
CA LYS A 26 -10.03 18.95 -13.64
C LYS A 26 -8.66 18.79 -12.99
N PRO A 27 -7.57 19.15 -13.69
CA PRO A 27 -6.20 18.92 -13.21
C PRO A 27 -5.93 19.56 -11.83
N ASP A 28 -6.52 20.71 -11.55
CA ASP A 28 -6.32 21.38 -10.25
C ASP A 28 -6.91 20.58 -9.10
N ARG A 29 -8.08 19.98 -9.29
CA ARG A 29 -8.69 19.10 -8.29
C ARG A 29 -7.93 17.79 -8.11
N GLU A 30 -7.38 17.26 -9.19
CA GLU A 30 -6.50 16.07 -9.13
C GLU A 30 -5.24 16.38 -8.31
N ARG A 31 -4.65 17.57 -8.52
CA ARG A 31 -3.49 18.04 -7.74
C ARG A 31 -3.79 18.22 -6.26
N GLU A 32 -4.94 18.78 -5.92
CA GLU A 32 -5.37 18.95 -4.53
C GLU A 32 -5.47 17.60 -3.81
N ILE A 33 -6.16 16.62 -4.42
CA ILE A 33 -6.28 15.27 -3.87
C ILE A 33 -4.90 14.62 -3.73
N ALA A 34 -4.06 14.74 -4.75
CA ALA A 34 -2.71 14.18 -4.68
C ALA A 34 -1.86 14.82 -3.59
N LYS A 35 -1.93 16.15 -3.38
CA LYS A 35 -1.22 16.86 -2.30
C LYS A 35 -1.61 16.34 -0.93
N GLU A 36 -2.89 16.08 -0.71
CA GLU A 36 -3.36 15.50 0.55
C GLU A 36 -2.73 14.14 0.81
N HIS A 37 -2.76 13.23 -0.17
CA HIS A 37 -2.16 11.90 -0.04
C HIS A 37 -0.63 11.94 0.07
N VAL A 38 0.04 12.84 -0.67
CA VAL A 38 1.49 13.04 -0.56
C VAL A 38 1.88 13.41 0.86
N LYS A 39 1.11 14.32 1.49
CA LYS A 39 1.33 14.73 2.88
C LYS A 39 1.04 13.58 3.86
N ASN A 40 -0.10 12.90 3.72
CA ASN A 40 -0.55 11.87 4.66
C ASN A 40 0.35 10.63 4.65
N LEU A 41 0.95 10.30 3.50
CA LEU A 41 1.82 9.13 3.33
C LEU A 41 3.32 9.49 3.34
N ASP A 42 3.67 10.75 3.59
CA ASP A 42 5.05 11.25 3.55
C ASP A 42 5.79 10.80 2.28
N ILE A 43 5.21 11.11 1.10
CA ILE A 43 5.82 10.82 -0.19
C ILE A 43 6.86 11.89 -0.49
N ARG A 44 8.07 11.48 -0.90
CA ARG A 44 9.19 12.38 -1.15
C ARG A 44 9.79 12.18 -2.55
N PRO A 45 10.09 13.30 -3.27
CA PRO A 45 9.83 14.70 -2.90
C PRO A 45 8.33 15.00 -2.85
N PRO A 46 7.87 16.00 -2.05
CA PRO A 46 6.46 16.35 -1.91
C PRO A 46 5.94 17.21 -3.07
N ASP A 47 6.35 16.87 -4.28
CA ASP A 47 5.99 17.55 -5.52
C ASP A 47 5.07 16.66 -6.36
N VAL A 48 3.81 17.08 -6.49
CA VAL A 48 2.81 16.32 -7.24
C VAL A 48 3.02 16.31 -8.76
N GLU A 49 3.85 17.22 -9.28
CA GLU A 49 4.26 17.27 -10.69
C GLU A 49 5.45 16.35 -10.98
N TRP A 50 6.13 15.82 -9.94
CA TRP A 50 7.26 14.94 -10.12
C TRP A 50 6.85 13.68 -10.88
N ARG A 51 7.69 13.26 -11.85
CA ARG A 51 7.45 12.01 -12.59
C ARG A 51 7.62 10.81 -11.68
N LEU A 52 6.69 9.89 -11.73
CA LEU A 52 6.68 8.71 -10.87
C LEU A 52 7.96 7.88 -11.00
N GLY A 53 8.47 7.70 -12.22
CA GLY A 53 9.69 6.93 -12.48
C GLY A 53 10.96 7.50 -11.83
N GLY A 54 10.96 8.77 -11.43
CA GLY A 54 12.04 9.43 -10.70
C GLY A 54 11.99 9.21 -9.18
N LEU A 55 10.96 8.56 -8.65
CA LEU A 55 10.84 8.25 -7.24
C LEU A 55 11.57 6.95 -6.89
N SER A 56 12.04 6.86 -5.63
CA SER A 56 12.49 5.57 -5.07
C SER A 56 11.36 4.54 -5.05
N GLY A 57 11.69 3.25 -5.06
CA GLY A 57 10.71 2.16 -5.02
C GLY A 57 9.74 2.28 -3.85
N GLY A 58 10.21 2.67 -2.66
CA GLY A 58 9.36 2.91 -1.49
C GLY A 58 8.37 4.04 -1.70
N ASN A 59 8.77 5.16 -2.33
CA ASN A 59 7.85 6.24 -2.66
C ASN A 59 6.87 5.86 -3.78
N GLN A 60 7.29 5.08 -4.78
CA GLN A 60 6.37 4.54 -5.78
C GLN A 60 5.29 3.66 -5.14
N GLN A 61 5.64 2.83 -4.15
CA GLN A 61 4.69 2.02 -3.41
C GLN A 61 3.71 2.87 -2.59
N LYS A 62 4.19 3.95 -1.95
CA LYS A 62 3.32 4.92 -1.27
C LYS A 62 2.33 5.57 -2.26
N VAL A 63 2.76 5.88 -3.50
CA VAL A 63 1.85 6.37 -4.56
C VAL A 63 0.84 5.29 -4.96
N ALA A 64 1.24 4.02 -5.03
CA ALA A 64 0.30 2.93 -5.28
C ALA A 64 -0.77 2.80 -4.19
N LEU A 65 -0.39 2.98 -2.92
CA LEU A 65 -1.34 3.05 -1.81
C LEU A 65 -2.25 4.28 -1.93
N ALA A 66 -1.67 5.47 -2.17
CA ALA A 66 -2.43 6.71 -2.36
C ALA A 66 -3.54 6.55 -3.40
N LYS A 67 -3.20 5.98 -4.56
CA LYS A 67 -4.15 5.71 -5.65
C LYS A 67 -5.40 4.96 -5.18
N TRP A 68 -5.25 3.91 -4.38
CA TRP A 68 -6.37 3.12 -3.91
C TRP A 68 -7.11 3.76 -2.73
N LEU A 69 -6.39 4.52 -1.89
CA LEU A 69 -6.98 5.25 -0.78
C LEU A 69 -7.91 6.39 -1.22
N THR A 70 -7.74 6.92 -2.46
CA THR A 70 -8.68 7.89 -3.05
C THR A 70 -10.13 7.39 -3.10
N HIS A 71 -10.33 6.07 -3.09
CA HIS A 71 -11.66 5.44 -3.04
C HIS A 71 -12.28 5.36 -1.65
N ALA A 72 -11.52 5.73 -0.59
CA ALA A 72 -11.91 5.51 0.80
C ALA A 72 -12.36 4.05 1.04
N PRO A 73 -11.50 3.04 0.76
CA PRO A 73 -11.88 1.64 0.84
C PRO A 73 -12.15 1.22 2.28
N ARG A 74 -13.09 0.31 2.47
CA ARG A 74 -13.30 -0.37 3.77
C ARG A 74 -12.42 -1.60 3.92
N ILE A 75 -11.98 -2.17 2.81
CA ILE A 75 -11.08 -3.34 2.75
C ILE A 75 -9.97 -3.05 1.76
N LEU A 76 -8.72 -3.31 2.14
CA LEU A 76 -7.54 -3.12 1.32
C LEU A 76 -6.80 -4.45 1.18
N LEU A 77 -6.54 -4.86 -0.07
CA LEU A 77 -5.75 -6.06 -0.38
C LEU A 77 -4.35 -5.63 -0.85
N LEU A 78 -3.32 -6.09 -0.17
CA LEU A 78 -1.93 -5.77 -0.46
C LEU A 78 -1.15 -7.04 -0.79
N ALA A 79 -0.63 -7.12 -2.01
CA ALA A 79 0.22 -8.22 -2.45
C ALA A 79 1.68 -7.77 -2.44
N GLU A 80 2.51 -8.44 -1.64
CA GLU A 80 3.94 -8.19 -1.48
C GLU A 80 4.27 -6.70 -1.26
N PRO A 81 3.66 -6.00 -0.27
CA PRO A 81 3.74 -4.56 -0.16
C PRO A 81 5.15 -4.02 0.15
N THR A 82 6.07 -4.87 0.60
CA THR A 82 7.43 -4.49 1.02
C THR A 82 8.53 -5.14 0.17
N ARG A 83 8.14 -5.89 -0.86
CA ARG A 83 9.10 -6.65 -1.67
C ARG A 83 10.09 -5.76 -2.39
N GLY A 84 11.38 -6.11 -2.27
CA GLY A 84 12.47 -5.41 -2.94
C GLY A 84 12.80 -4.03 -2.37
N MET A 85 12.31 -3.70 -1.18
CA MET A 85 12.62 -2.45 -0.49
C MET A 85 13.80 -2.59 0.47
N ASP A 86 14.48 -1.49 0.72
CA ASP A 86 15.39 -1.36 1.85
C ASP A 86 14.65 -1.35 3.20
N VAL A 87 15.38 -1.51 4.29
CA VAL A 87 14.81 -1.62 5.65
C VAL A 87 13.98 -0.39 6.03
N GLY A 88 14.48 0.80 5.74
CA GLY A 88 13.79 2.04 6.10
C GLY A 88 12.48 2.21 5.31
N ALA A 89 12.48 1.89 4.01
CA ALA A 89 11.27 1.93 3.21
C ALA A 89 10.24 0.88 3.66
N LYS A 90 10.67 -0.32 4.09
CA LYS A 90 9.80 -1.34 4.67
C LYS A 90 9.10 -0.85 5.93
N GLU A 91 9.87 -0.25 6.85
CA GLU A 91 9.33 0.31 8.10
C GLU A 91 8.30 1.41 7.84
N ASP A 92 8.53 2.26 6.85
CA ASP A 92 7.58 3.29 6.45
C ASP A 92 6.26 2.69 5.97
N VAL A 93 6.30 1.68 5.08
CA VAL A 93 5.11 1.00 4.59
C VAL A 93 4.36 0.29 5.73
N VAL A 94 5.08 -0.41 6.62
CA VAL A 94 4.48 -1.05 7.79
C VAL A 94 3.76 -0.04 8.67
N ARG A 95 4.38 1.12 8.94
CA ARG A 95 3.78 2.20 9.74
C ARG A 95 2.50 2.75 9.08
N ILE A 96 2.52 2.97 7.76
CA ILE A 96 1.35 3.42 7.01
C ILE A 96 0.22 2.39 7.11
N VAL A 97 0.51 1.12 6.84
CA VAL A 97 -0.49 0.04 6.87
C VAL A 97 -1.12 -0.09 8.26
N ARG A 98 -0.32 -0.03 9.33
CA ARG A 98 -0.83 -0.02 10.71
C ARG A 98 -1.73 1.19 10.97
N GLY A 99 -1.33 2.37 10.54
CA GLY A 99 -2.15 3.58 10.68
C GLY A 99 -3.49 3.49 9.95
N LEU A 100 -3.54 2.84 8.80
CA LEU A 100 -4.79 2.58 8.06
C LEU A 100 -5.69 1.58 8.79
N ARG A 101 -5.12 0.52 9.39
CA ARG A 101 -5.84 -0.41 10.25
C ARG A 101 -6.46 0.31 11.45
N ASP A 102 -5.70 1.16 12.10
CA ASP A 102 -6.14 1.92 13.28
C ASP A 102 -7.27 2.92 12.94
N GLN A 103 -7.38 3.32 11.67
CA GLN A 103 -8.51 4.08 11.12
C GLN A 103 -9.72 3.21 10.78
N GLY A 104 -9.67 1.89 11.00
CA GLY A 104 -10.77 0.95 10.79
C GLY A 104 -10.83 0.33 9.40
N ILE A 105 -9.78 0.44 8.60
CA ILE A 105 -9.70 -0.27 7.31
C ILE A 105 -9.31 -1.72 7.57
N ALA A 106 -10.10 -2.68 7.10
CA ALA A 106 -9.73 -4.08 7.11
C ALA A 106 -8.64 -4.34 6.06
N ILE A 107 -7.52 -4.96 6.46
CA ILE A 107 -6.37 -5.14 5.56
C ILE A 107 -6.05 -6.63 5.43
N VAL A 108 -5.91 -7.09 4.20
CA VAL A 108 -5.40 -8.43 3.88
C VAL A 108 -4.07 -8.27 3.18
N VAL A 109 -3.03 -8.86 3.75
CA VAL A 109 -1.66 -8.84 3.21
C VAL A 109 -1.28 -10.22 2.71
N PHE A 110 -0.81 -10.30 1.47
CA PHE A 110 -0.13 -11.48 0.94
C PHE A 110 1.36 -11.20 0.92
N SER A 111 2.15 -12.01 1.60
CA SER A 111 3.61 -11.87 1.58
C SER A 111 4.29 -13.24 1.75
N THR A 112 5.41 -13.40 1.03
CA THR A 112 6.34 -14.52 1.21
C THR A 112 7.43 -14.19 2.22
N GLU A 113 7.49 -12.95 2.73
CA GLU A 113 8.45 -12.50 3.74
C GLU A 113 7.84 -12.66 5.15
N PRO A 114 8.32 -13.60 6.00
CA PRO A 114 7.80 -13.78 7.37
C PRO A 114 7.88 -12.51 8.21
N GLU A 115 8.93 -11.72 8.04
CA GLU A 115 9.13 -10.46 8.78
C GLU A 115 8.02 -9.44 8.50
N THR A 116 7.59 -9.33 7.24
CA THR A 116 6.45 -8.47 6.86
C THR A 116 5.16 -8.94 7.51
N VAL A 117 4.91 -10.25 7.49
CA VAL A 117 3.73 -10.86 8.12
C VAL A 117 3.74 -10.60 9.63
N LEU A 118 4.85 -10.87 10.32
CA LEU A 118 5.01 -10.64 11.77
C LEU A 118 4.81 -9.18 12.16
N SER A 119 5.21 -8.26 11.26
CA SER A 119 5.09 -6.82 11.52
C SER A 119 3.68 -6.29 11.37
N LEU A 120 2.81 -6.96 10.61
CA LEU A 120 1.51 -6.42 10.22
C LEU A 120 0.32 -7.21 10.74
N ALA A 121 0.45 -8.53 10.92
CA ALA A 121 -0.69 -9.41 11.07
C ALA A 121 -1.18 -9.54 12.51
N ASP A 122 -2.50 -9.42 12.69
CA ASP A 122 -3.21 -9.84 13.90
C ASP A 122 -3.64 -11.32 13.80
N ARG A 123 -3.76 -11.84 12.56
CA ARG A 123 -4.08 -13.23 12.22
C ARG A 123 -3.37 -13.63 10.93
N VAL A 124 -2.83 -14.84 10.89
CA VAL A 124 -2.09 -15.36 9.73
C VAL A 124 -2.72 -16.67 9.26
N LEU A 125 -2.95 -16.74 7.95
CA LEU A 125 -3.32 -17.96 7.25
C LEU A 125 -2.12 -18.41 6.41
N VAL A 126 -1.60 -19.59 6.69
CA VAL A 126 -0.53 -20.20 5.88
C VAL A 126 -1.17 -21.03 4.79
N MET A 127 -0.87 -20.67 3.54
CA MET A 127 -1.38 -21.37 2.36
C MET A 127 -0.33 -22.31 1.79
N ARG A 128 -0.76 -23.53 1.45
CA ARG A 128 0.07 -24.53 0.81
C ARG A 128 -0.73 -25.26 -0.26
N LYS A 129 -0.21 -25.32 -1.48
CA LYS A 129 -0.83 -26.00 -2.64
C LYS A 129 -2.29 -25.58 -2.89
N GLY A 130 -2.63 -24.31 -2.65
CA GLY A 130 -3.98 -23.77 -2.86
C GLY A 130 -4.94 -23.97 -1.69
N GLU A 131 -4.52 -24.57 -0.58
CA GLU A 131 -5.32 -24.82 0.61
C GLU A 131 -4.75 -24.06 1.82
N ILE A 132 -5.61 -23.74 2.79
CA ILE A 132 -5.18 -23.20 4.08
C ILE A 132 -4.68 -24.36 4.93
N ALA A 133 -3.36 -24.41 5.12
CA ALA A 133 -2.71 -25.46 5.91
C ALA A 133 -2.75 -25.17 7.42
N HIS A 134 -2.54 -23.91 7.81
CA HIS A 134 -2.51 -23.51 9.22
C HIS A 134 -3.10 -22.11 9.40
N GLU A 135 -3.58 -21.86 10.63
CA GLU A 135 -4.03 -20.55 11.09
C GLU A 135 -3.37 -20.23 12.43
N PHE A 136 -2.85 -19.00 12.55
CA PHE A 136 -2.24 -18.48 13.77
C PHE A 136 -2.83 -17.13 14.12
N ALA A 137 -3.01 -16.86 15.42
CA ALA A 137 -3.50 -15.57 15.92
C ALA A 137 -2.80 -15.19 17.23
N GLY A 138 -2.68 -13.89 17.49
CA GLY A 138 -2.09 -13.37 18.72
C GLY A 138 -0.68 -13.89 18.99
N GLU A 139 -0.43 -14.37 20.22
CA GLU A 139 0.88 -14.87 20.65
C GLU A 139 1.35 -16.14 19.91
N ALA A 140 0.45 -16.82 19.19
CA ALA A 140 0.82 -17.97 18.37
C ALA A 140 1.56 -17.59 17.08
N ILE A 141 1.58 -16.30 16.70
CA ILE A 141 2.28 -15.81 15.51
C ILE A 141 3.77 -15.65 15.85
N SER A 142 4.61 -16.58 15.36
CA SER A 142 6.06 -16.50 15.50
C SER A 142 6.76 -16.94 14.21
N LYS A 143 7.99 -16.47 14.01
CA LYS A 143 8.77 -16.79 12.80
C LYS A 143 8.96 -18.29 12.63
N ASP A 144 9.34 -18.99 13.70
CA ASP A 144 9.61 -20.42 13.67
C ASP A 144 8.36 -21.23 13.30
N ARG A 145 7.20 -20.83 13.84
CA ARG A 145 5.93 -21.50 13.52
C ARG A 145 5.49 -21.25 12.07
N LEU A 146 5.68 -20.02 11.57
CA LEU A 146 5.37 -19.71 10.18
C LEU A 146 6.26 -20.50 9.21
N LEU A 147 7.56 -20.56 9.48
CA LEU A 147 8.51 -21.33 8.65
C LEU A 147 8.26 -22.83 8.70
N ALA A 148 7.87 -23.37 9.85
CA ALA A 148 7.55 -24.79 10.00
C ALA A 148 6.23 -25.19 9.31
N ALA A 149 5.32 -24.23 9.10
CA ALA A 149 4.00 -24.44 8.51
C ALA A 149 3.99 -24.25 6.97
N ALA A 150 4.97 -23.51 6.42
CA ALA A 150 5.08 -23.25 4.99
C ALA A 150 5.69 -24.41 4.22
#